data_39c40daed5b2fe3e916cb449bda36d0d
#
_entry.id   39c40daed5b2fe3e916cb449bda36d0d
#
_cell.length_a   1.000
_cell.length_b   1.000
_cell.length_c   1.000
_cell.angle_alpha   90.00
_cell.angle_beta   90.00
_cell.angle_gamma   90.00
#
_symmetry.space_group_name_H-M   'P 1'
#
loop_
_entity.id
_entity.type
_entity.pdbx_description
1 polymer ?
#
loop_
_entity_poly.entity_id
_entity_poly.type
_entity_poly.pdbx_seq_one_letter_code
_entity_poly.pdbx_strand_id
1 'polypeptide(L)'
;VITRLRADSASGVAVRNLRPIADSMRLVKDQVEIAALRRAARISAEAHADMMRSARPGMYEYEIEAVVEAGFRSRGADRVGYPSIVGSGFNATTLHYDVNRRQTEAGDLIVVDAAAEYAQYTADVTRTFPVSGRFSARQRAIYDLVLGAQQAAMDSTRPGITIGRLSQIANRYLRDHSGALCPVAPGETVRDSTCARY
;
A
#
# COMPACT_ATOMS: atom_id res chain seq x y z
N VAL A 1 2.80 -35.07 -0.94
CA VAL A 1 2.53 -35.63 -2.28
C VAL A 1 3.69 -35.32 -3.23
N ILE A 2 4.07 -34.03 -3.43
CA ILE A 2 5.17 -33.63 -4.34
C ILE A 2 6.51 -34.26 -3.98
N THR A 3 6.80 -34.38 -2.69
CA THR A 3 8.05 -35.00 -2.21
C THR A 3 8.11 -36.51 -2.54
N ARG A 4 6.96 -37.20 -2.44
CA ARG A 4 6.87 -38.62 -2.84
C ARG A 4 7.05 -38.83 -4.34
N LEU A 5 6.42 -37.96 -5.17
CA LEU A 5 6.54 -38.03 -6.63
C LEU A 5 7.97 -37.74 -7.11
N ARG A 6 8.72 -36.87 -6.41
CA ARG A 6 10.14 -36.61 -6.70
C ARG A 6 11.07 -37.75 -6.30
N ALA A 7 10.68 -38.54 -5.29
CA ALA A 7 11.46 -39.67 -4.81
C ALA A 7 11.22 -40.95 -5.63
N ASP A 8 10.13 -41.03 -6.40
CA ASP A 8 9.75 -42.21 -7.20
C ASP A 8 10.16 -42.00 -8.66
N SER A 9 11.42 -42.27 -8.96
CA SER A 9 11.97 -42.21 -10.31
C SER A 9 11.40 -43.32 -11.24
N ALA A 10 10.75 -44.33 -10.68
CA ALA A 10 10.14 -45.42 -11.45
C ALA A 10 8.72 -45.10 -11.97
N SER A 11 8.10 -44.04 -11.45
CA SER A 11 6.73 -43.64 -11.84
C SER A 11 6.63 -43.05 -13.25
N GLY A 12 7.73 -42.67 -13.88
CA GLY A 12 7.73 -41.98 -15.18
C GLY A 12 7.11 -40.56 -15.14
N VAL A 13 6.71 -40.08 -13.96
CA VAL A 13 6.10 -38.74 -13.78
C VAL A 13 7.15 -37.69 -13.61
N ALA A 14 7.22 -36.74 -14.55
CA ALA A 14 8.10 -35.55 -14.43
C ALA A 14 7.38 -34.44 -13.67
N VAL A 15 7.85 -34.13 -12.45
CA VAL A 15 7.36 -32.97 -11.68
C VAL A 15 8.06 -31.70 -12.16
N ARG A 16 7.32 -30.80 -12.78
CA ARG A 16 7.82 -29.52 -13.25
C ARG A 16 7.29 -28.36 -12.39
N ASN A 17 8.12 -27.32 -12.24
CA ASN A 17 7.71 -26.09 -11.60
C ASN A 17 6.76 -25.30 -12.54
N LEU A 18 5.53 -25.07 -12.11
CA LEU A 18 4.51 -24.32 -12.87
C LEU A 18 4.73 -22.80 -12.80
N ARG A 19 5.49 -22.33 -11.82
CA ARG A 19 5.66 -20.89 -11.54
C ARG A 19 6.12 -20.08 -12.77
N PRO A 20 7.14 -20.50 -13.55
CA PRO A 20 7.57 -19.72 -14.72
C PRO A 20 6.45 -19.53 -15.76
N ILE A 21 5.58 -20.52 -15.92
CA ILE A 21 4.42 -20.43 -16.84
C ILE A 21 3.39 -19.43 -16.27
N ALA A 22 3.03 -19.56 -15.00
CA ALA A 22 2.08 -18.66 -14.36
C ALA A 22 2.59 -17.21 -14.32
N ASP A 23 3.87 -17.00 -14.03
CA ASP A 23 4.50 -15.69 -14.02
C ASP A 23 4.47 -15.05 -15.42
N SER A 24 4.76 -15.83 -16.47
CA SER A 24 4.69 -15.37 -17.86
C SER A 24 3.27 -14.96 -18.28
N MET A 25 2.26 -15.74 -17.89
CA MET A 25 0.85 -15.43 -18.17
C MET A 25 0.39 -14.15 -17.46
N ARG A 26 0.92 -13.87 -16.27
CA ARG A 26 0.55 -12.69 -15.46
C ARG A 26 1.25 -11.40 -15.84
N LEU A 27 2.33 -11.45 -16.61
CA LEU A 27 3.12 -10.26 -16.98
C LEU A 27 2.33 -9.24 -17.77
N VAL A 28 1.58 -9.70 -18.77
CA VAL A 28 0.80 -8.84 -19.67
C VAL A 28 -0.68 -9.14 -19.48
N LYS A 29 -1.44 -8.12 -19.06
CA LYS A 29 -2.88 -8.23 -18.81
C LYS A 29 -3.67 -8.02 -20.08
N ASP A 30 -4.70 -8.82 -20.30
CA ASP A 30 -5.67 -8.60 -21.36
C ASP A 30 -6.73 -7.55 -20.98
N GLN A 31 -7.68 -7.28 -21.86
CA GLN A 31 -8.71 -6.25 -21.62
C GLN A 31 -9.69 -6.63 -20.51
N VAL A 32 -9.96 -7.92 -20.30
CA VAL A 32 -10.84 -8.41 -19.23
C VAL A 32 -10.16 -8.24 -17.87
N GLU A 33 -8.89 -8.61 -17.79
CA GLU A 33 -8.06 -8.42 -16.60
C GLU A 33 -7.93 -6.93 -16.24
N ILE A 34 -7.68 -6.07 -17.23
CA ILE A 34 -7.61 -4.61 -17.03
C ILE A 34 -8.96 -4.05 -16.52
N ALA A 35 -10.08 -4.56 -17.05
CA ALA A 35 -11.41 -4.14 -16.58
C ALA A 35 -11.65 -4.55 -15.13
N ALA A 36 -11.26 -5.76 -14.72
CA ALA A 36 -11.34 -6.26 -13.36
C ALA A 36 -10.46 -5.42 -12.41
N LEU A 37 -9.20 -5.16 -12.77
CA LEU A 37 -8.29 -4.30 -12.00
C LEU A 37 -8.85 -2.87 -11.82
N ARG A 38 -9.39 -2.27 -12.89
CA ARG A 38 -10.03 -0.95 -12.82
C ARG A 38 -11.24 -0.95 -11.89
N ARG A 39 -12.02 -2.03 -11.90
CA ARG A 39 -13.19 -2.16 -11.02
C ARG A 39 -12.74 -2.30 -9.56
N ALA A 40 -11.77 -3.16 -9.25
CA ALA A 40 -11.19 -3.30 -7.92
C ALA A 40 -10.61 -1.97 -7.41
N ALA A 41 -9.85 -1.26 -8.25
CA ALA A 41 -9.28 0.05 -7.91
C ALA A 41 -10.35 1.11 -7.62
N ARG A 42 -11.43 1.15 -8.41
CA ARG A 42 -12.54 2.09 -8.18
C ARG A 42 -13.27 1.80 -6.88
N ILE A 43 -13.59 0.54 -6.61
CA ILE A 43 -14.22 0.12 -5.35
C ILE A 43 -13.35 0.54 -4.17
N SER A 44 -12.04 0.24 -4.23
CA SER A 44 -11.09 0.60 -3.19
C SER A 44 -11.03 2.11 -2.98
N ALA A 45 -10.89 2.90 -4.03
CA ALA A 45 -10.78 4.36 -3.94
C ALA A 45 -12.05 5.02 -3.36
N GLU A 46 -13.23 4.59 -3.80
CA GLU A 46 -14.51 5.12 -3.29
C GLU A 46 -14.72 4.77 -1.82
N ALA A 47 -14.42 3.53 -1.41
CA ALA A 47 -14.53 3.11 -0.01
C ALA A 47 -13.54 3.85 0.90
N HIS A 48 -12.29 4.07 0.44
CA HIS A 48 -11.33 4.91 1.15
C HIS A 48 -11.84 6.35 1.33
N ALA A 49 -12.45 6.93 0.31
CA ALA A 49 -13.01 8.26 0.41
C ALA A 49 -14.16 8.34 1.43
N ASP A 50 -15.02 7.34 1.51
CA ASP A 50 -16.08 7.26 2.52
C ASP A 50 -15.51 7.09 3.93
N MET A 51 -14.54 6.20 4.09
CA MET A 51 -13.85 5.96 5.34
C MET A 51 -13.16 7.23 5.85
N MET A 52 -12.43 7.96 5.00
CA MET A 52 -11.80 9.23 5.36
C MET A 52 -12.82 10.29 5.83
N ARG A 53 -14.00 10.33 5.23
CA ARG A 53 -15.08 11.24 5.64
C ARG A 53 -15.71 10.86 6.98
N SER A 54 -15.72 9.60 7.33
CA SER A 54 -16.33 9.09 8.56
C SER A 54 -15.38 9.06 9.76
N ALA A 55 -14.07 9.00 9.51
CA ALA A 55 -13.06 8.92 10.56
C ALA A 55 -13.06 10.19 11.43
N ARG A 56 -12.97 10.01 12.75
CA ARG A 56 -12.91 11.07 13.76
C ARG A 56 -12.15 10.60 14.99
N PRO A 57 -11.58 11.52 15.78
CA PRO A 57 -10.94 11.18 17.05
C PRO A 57 -11.87 10.40 17.98
N GLY A 58 -11.32 9.42 18.68
CA GLY A 58 -12.06 8.55 19.59
C GLY A 58 -12.57 7.25 18.96
N MET A 59 -12.54 7.11 17.63
CA MET A 59 -12.81 5.82 16.98
C MET A 59 -11.66 4.85 17.21
N TYR A 60 -11.97 3.57 17.35
CA TYR A 60 -10.96 2.51 17.30
C TYR A 60 -10.55 2.21 15.86
N GLU A 61 -9.32 1.74 15.67
CA GLU A 61 -8.79 1.35 14.36
C GLU A 61 -9.68 0.31 13.67
N TYR A 62 -10.22 -0.68 14.42
CA TYR A 62 -11.15 -1.68 13.87
C TYR A 62 -12.50 -1.09 13.45
N GLU A 63 -12.94 0.05 14.00
CA GLU A 63 -14.17 0.71 13.55
C GLU A 63 -13.95 1.37 12.19
N ILE A 64 -12.75 1.93 11.97
CA ILE A 64 -12.34 2.49 10.67
C ILE A 64 -12.17 1.38 9.64
N GLU A 65 -11.57 0.25 10.04
CA GLU A 65 -11.48 -0.98 9.24
C GLU A 65 -12.87 -1.44 8.79
N ALA A 66 -13.81 -1.57 9.71
CA ALA A 66 -15.18 -1.98 9.41
C ALA A 66 -15.86 -1.07 8.38
N VAL A 67 -15.62 0.24 8.43
CA VAL A 67 -16.18 1.19 7.45
C VAL A 67 -15.62 0.96 6.06
N VAL A 68 -14.30 0.81 5.92
CA VAL A 68 -13.69 0.61 4.59
C VAL A 68 -14.08 -0.74 3.99
N GLU A 69 -14.12 -1.80 4.79
CA GLU A 69 -14.51 -3.13 4.34
C GLU A 69 -16.00 -3.23 3.98
N ALA A 70 -16.88 -2.63 4.77
CA ALA A 70 -18.30 -2.50 4.41
C ALA A 70 -18.45 -1.71 3.09
N GLY A 71 -17.61 -0.69 2.89
CA GLY A 71 -17.52 0.08 1.65
C GLY A 71 -17.14 -0.78 0.45
N PHE A 72 -16.23 -1.74 0.60
CA PHE A 72 -15.87 -2.70 -0.44
C PHE A 72 -17.06 -3.61 -0.79
N ARG A 73 -17.67 -4.21 0.23
CA ARG A 73 -18.78 -5.15 0.04
C ARG A 73 -20.00 -4.50 -0.58
N SER A 74 -20.37 -3.32 -0.12
CA SER A 74 -21.54 -2.58 -0.64
C SER A 74 -21.41 -2.18 -2.11
N ARG A 75 -20.17 -2.14 -2.62
CA ARG A 75 -19.85 -1.82 -4.02
C ARG A 75 -19.60 -3.05 -4.89
N GLY A 76 -19.83 -4.24 -4.35
CA GLY A 76 -19.75 -5.51 -5.08
C GLY A 76 -18.38 -6.13 -5.13
N ALA A 77 -17.50 -5.85 -4.19
CA ALA A 77 -16.28 -6.62 -4.00
C ALA A 77 -16.61 -8.04 -3.54
N ASP A 78 -15.86 -9.02 -4.02
CA ASP A 78 -16.00 -10.42 -3.62
C ASP A 78 -15.54 -10.60 -2.16
N ARG A 79 -14.45 -9.93 -1.79
CA ARG A 79 -13.85 -9.91 -0.44
C ARG A 79 -12.78 -8.81 -0.33
N VAL A 80 -12.14 -8.71 0.82
CA VAL A 80 -10.89 -7.96 0.98
C VAL A 80 -9.76 -8.71 0.26
N GLY A 81 -8.84 -7.96 -0.34
CA GLY A 81 -7.71 -8.54 -1.08
C GLY A 81 -6.60 -9.07 -0.19
N TYR A 82 -6.47 -8.51 1.00
CA TYR A 82 -5.54 -8.87 2.07
C TYR A 82 -6.08 -8.34 3.41
N PRO A 83 -5.57 -8.80 4.57
CA PRO A 83 -5.95 -8.25 5.87
C PRO A 83 -5.75 -6.74 5.89
N SER A 84 -6.81 -5.99 6.21
CA SER A 84 -6.79 -4.54 6.21
C SER A 84 -5.89 -4.01 7.32
N ILE A 85 -5.03 -3.07 7.01
CA ILE A 85 -4.13 -2.40 7.94
C ILE A 85 -4.70 -1.01 8.24
N VAL A 86 -4.96 -0.75 9.53
CA VAL A 86 -5.40 0.57 10.01
C VAL A 86 -4.52 0.94 11.20
N GLY A 87 -3.44 1.67 10.94
CA GLY A 87 -2.50 2.12 11.96
C GLY A 87 -2.68 3.60 12.27
N SER A 88 -2.89 3.95 13.55
CA SER A 88 -3.01 5.33 14.02
C SER A 88 -1.85 5.74 14.93
N GLY A 89 -1.43 7.01 14.86
CA GLY A 89 -0.33 7.53 15.66
C GLY A 89 0.94 6.70 15.47
N PHE A 90 1.50 6.12 16.54
CA PHE A 90 2.71 5.30 16.48
C PHE A 90 2.52 3.99 15.72
N ASN A 91 1.31 3.42 15.69
CA ASN A 91 1.02 2.20 14.92
C ASN A 91 1.16 2.43 13.40
N ALA A 92 0.97 3.67 12.94
CA ALA A 92 1.12 4.05 11.55
C ALA A 92 2.56 3.89 11.01
N THR A 93 3.53 3.66 11.87
CA THR A 93 4.94 3.41 11.51
C THR A 93 5.30 1.92 11.51
N THR A 94 4.37 1.05 11.84
CA THR A 94 4.57 -0.41 11.86
C THR A 94 4.09 -1.02 10.55
N LEU A 95 5.03 -1.61 9.80
CA LEU A 95 4.68 -2.33 8.57
C LEU A 95 3.82 -3.54 8.87
N HIS A 96 2.82 -3.76 8.01
CA HIS A 96 1.86 -4.87 8.12
C HIS A 96 1.17 -4.95 9.50
N TYR A 97 0.85 -3.78 10.09
CA TYR A 97 0.11 -3.70 11.34
C TYR A 97 -1.36 -4.06 11.11
N ASP A 98 -1.76 -5.26 11.49
CA ASP A 98 -3.09 -5.83 11.28
C ASP A 98 -3.90 -6.04 12.58
N VAL A 99 -3.37 -5.59 13.71
CA VAL A 99 -4.03 -5.72 15.03
C VAL A 99 -5.23 -4.81 15.15
N ASN A 100 -5.16 -3.58 14.63
CA ASN A 100 -6.22 -2.58 14.51
C ASN A 100 -7.01 -2.34 15.83
N ARG A 101 -6.32 -2.15 16.96
CA ARG A 101 -6.98 -2.09 18.28
C ARG A 101 -6.83 -0.76 19.01
N ARG A 102 -5.95 0.14 18.57
CA ARG A 102 -5.75 1.42 19.24
C ARG A 102 -6.96 2.34 19.02
N GLN A 103 -7.30 3.11 20.04
CA GLN A 103 -8.24 4.22 19.91
C GLN A 103 -7.50 5.45 19.38
N THR A 104 -8.04 6.09 18.37
CA THR A 104 -7.45 7.27 17.73
C THR A 104 -7.56 8.52 18.62
N GLU A 105 -6.55 9.37 18.58
CA GLU A 105 -6.49 10.61 19.34
C GLU A 105 -6.46 11.82 18.40
N ALA A 106 -6.92 12.97 18.89
CA ALA A 106 -6.84 14.22 18.13
C ALA A 106 -5.37 14.54 17.80
N GLY A 107 -5.09 14.79 16.53
CA GLY A 107 -3.72 15.02 16.02
C GLY A 107 -3.04 13.79 15.42
N ASP A 108 -3.60 12.60 15.57
CA ASP A 108 -3.09 11.40 14.90
C ASP A 108 -3.16 11.51 13.37
N LEU A 109 -2.14 11.00 12.72
CA LEU A 109 -2.24 10.50 11.35
C LEU A 109 -2.67 9.04 11.39
N ILE A 110 -3.49 8.66 10.43
CA ILE A 110 -3.91 7.28 10.20
C ILE A 110 -3.36 6.84 8.86
N VAL A 111 -2.71 5.69 8.83
CA VAL A 111 -2.38 4.95 7.61
C VAL A 111 -3.40 3.84 7.45
N VAL A 112 -4.09 3.83 6.32
CA VAL A 112 -4.97 2.74 5.93
C VAL A 112 -4.43 2.12 4.66
N ASP A 113 -4.12 0.83 4.75
CA ASP A 113 -3.68 -0.01 3.64
C ASP A 113 -4.68 -1.15 3.51
N ALA A 114 -5.58 -1.02 2.56
CA ALA A 114 -6.70 -1.94 2.36
C ALA A 114 -7.15 -1.94 0.91
N ALA A 115 -7.58 -3.08 0.42
CA ALA A 115 -8.04 -3.22 -0.96
C ALA A 115 -9.22 -4.17 -1.11
N ALA A 116 -10.08 -3.83 -2.06
CA ALA A 116 -11.12 -4.70 -2.55
C ALA A 116 -10.54 -5.73 -3.53
N GLU A 117 -11.01 -6.98 -3.44
CA GLU A 117 -10.85 -7.97 -4.50
C GLU A 117 -12.13 -8.03 -5.33
N TYR A 118 -11.98 -8.00 -6.65
CA TYR A 118 -13.06 -8.16 -7.62
C TYR A 118 -12.62 -9.09 -8.74
N ALA A 119 -13.37 -10.17 -8.97
CA ALA A 119 -13.05 -11.19 -9.97
C ALA A 119 -11.60 -11.70 -9.86
N GLN A 120 -11.14 -11.94 -8.63
CA GLN A 120 -9.78 -12.37 -8.27
C GLN A 120 -8.65 -11.37 -8.57
N TYR A 121 -8.98 -10.11 -8.85
CA TYR A 121 -8.03 -9.01 -8.98
C TYR A 121 -8.14 -8.06 -7.81
N THR A 122 -6.99 -7.67 -7.26
CA THR A 122 -6.88 -6.76 -6.10
C THR A 122 -6.15 -5.49 -6.51
N ALA A 123 -6.62 -4.35 -6.02
CA ALA A 123 -5.93 -3.08 -6.13
C ALA A 123 -5.36 -2.70 -4.76
N ASP A 124 -4.04 -2.71 -4.65
CA ASP A 124 -3.32 -2.32 -3.44
C ASP A 124 -3.36 -0.80 -3.27
N VAL A 125 -3.99 -0.33 -2.19
CA VAL A 125 -4.21 1.11 -1.95
C VAL A 125 -3.88 1.49 -0.52
N THR A 126 -2.80 2.25 -0.35
CA THR A 126 -2.46 2.88 0.93
C THR A 126 -2.75 4.37 0.92
N ARG A 127 -3.38 4.88 1.97
CA ARG A 127 -3.62 6.32 2.18
C ARG A 127 -3.32 6.72 3.60
N THR A 128 -2.69 7.90 3.74
CA THR A 128 -2.43 8.55 5.03
C THR A 128 -3.25 9.83 5.14
N PHE A 129 -3.94 10.01 6.25
CA PHE A 129 -4.76 11.20 6.48
C PHE A 129 -4.85 11.54 7.98
N PRO A 130 -5.12 12.80 8.34
CA PRO A 130 -5.31 13.19 9.73
C PRO A 130 -6.71 12.81 10.21
N VAL A 131 -6.80 12.16 11.37
CA VAL A 131 -8.10 11.77 11.97
C VAL A 131 -9.02 12.95 12.22
N SER A 132 -8.46 14.14 12.48
CA SER A 132 -9.20 15.39 12.70
C SER A 132 -9.64 16.08 11.40
N GLY A 133 -9.39 15.48 10.23
CA GLY A 133 -9.70 16.05 8.92
C GLY A 133 -8.79 17.20 8.47
N ARG A 134 -7.82 17.61 9.28
CA ARG A 134 -6.87 18.70 8.97
C ARG A 134 -5.46 18.32 9.38
N PHE A 135 -4.52 18.46 8.46
CA PHE A 135 -3.09 18.35 8.74
C PHE A 135 -2.61 19.54 9.57
N SER A 136 -1.72 19.31 10.54
CA SER A 136 -0.86 20.37 11.05
C SER A 136 0.10 20.85 9.95
N ALA A 137 0.72 22.00 10.12
CA ALA A 137 1.67 22.53 9.14
C ALA A 137 2.84 21.55 8.87
N ARG A 138 3.38 20.91 9.93
CA ARG A 138 4.46 19.92 9.80
C ARG A 138 3.97 18.64 9.10
N GLN A 139 2.82 18.09 9.48
CA GLN A 139 2.24 16.91 8.85
C GLN A 139 1.98 17.16 7.36
N ARG A 140 1.45 18.33 7.02
CA ARG A 140 1.19 18.72 5.63
C ARG A 140 2.47 18.78 4.82
N ALA A 141 3.51 19.41 5.34
CA ALA A 141 4.78 19.52 4.64
C ALA A 141 5.42 18.14 4.37
N ILE A 142 5.38 17.22 5.35
CA ILE A 142 5.87 15.85 5.17
C ILE A 142 4.99 15.09 4.17
N TYR A 143 3.67 15.22 4.26
CA TYR A 143 2.74 14.58 3.34
C TYR A 143 2.99 15.03 1.89
N ASP A 144 3.13 16.33 1.64
CA ASP A 144 3.37 16.88 0.31
C ASP A 144 4.73 16.43 -0.25
N LEU A 145 5.76 16.30 0.59
CA LEU A 145 7.06 15.76 0.20
C LEU A 145 6.94 14.29 -0.28
N VAL A 146 6.24 13.44 0.48
CA VAL A 146 6.04 12.04 0.14
C VAL A 146 5.16 11.90 -1.11
N LEU A 147 4.09 12.69 -1.21
CA LEU A 147 3.23 12.72 -2.38
C LEU A 147 4.00 13.11 -3.65
N GLY A 148 4.88 14.10 -3.56
CA GLY A 148 5.74 14.49 -4.68
C GLY A 148 6.69 13.38 -5.11
N ALA A 149 7.27 12.64 -4.16
CA ALA A 149 8.13 11.48 -4.45
C ALA A 149 7.33 10.35 -5.14
N GLN A 150 6.13 10.07 -4.67
CA GLN A 150 5.23 9.10 -5.29
C GLN A 150 4.88 9.53 -6.71
N GLN A 151 4.50 10.78 -6.92
CA GLN A 151 4.15 11.30 -8.25
C GLN A 151 5.33 11.21 -9.22
N ALA A 152 6.55 11.57 -8.78
CA ALA A 152 7.75 11.45 -9.62
C ALA A 152 8.02 10.00 -10.07
N ALA A 153 7.78 9.02 -9.19
CA ALA A 153 7.88 7.60 -9.53
C ALA A 153 6.78 7.17 -10.50
N MET A 154 5.53 7.59 -10.27
CA MET A 154 4.38 7.29 -11.14
C MET A 154 4.58 7.84 -12.55
N ASP A 155 4.99 9.10 -12.69
CA ASP A 155 5.24 9.76 -13.98
C ASP A 155 6.39 9.11 -14.76
N SER A 156 7.27 8.42 -14.05
CA SER A 156 8.40 7.67 -14.64
C SER A 156 8.03 6.24 -15.05
N THR A 157 6.82 5.77 -14.72
CA THR A 157 6.39 4.39 -14.98
C THR A 157 6.11 4.18 -16.45
N ARG A 158 6.86 3.27 -17.07
CA ARG A 158 6.73 2.92 -18.50
C ARG A 158 7.27 1.50 -18.74
N PRO A 159 6.92 0.86 -19.85
CA PRO A 159 7.49 -0.44 -20.22
C PRO A 159 9.02 -0.43 -20.18
N GLY A 160 9.61 -1.45 -19.57
CA GLY A 160 11.07 -1.61 -19.44
C GLY A 160 11.71 -0.94 -18.23
N ILE A 161 10.96 -0.12 -17.45
CA ILE A 161 11.50 0.39 -16.20
C ILE A 161 11.46 -0.69 -15.10
N THR A 162 12.48 -0.73 -14.24
CA THR A 162 12.53 -1.65 -13.12
C THR A 162 11.99 -1.00 -11.84
N ILE A 163 11.47 -1.81 -10.90
CA ILE A 163 11.05 -1.35 -9.56
C ILE A 163 12.21 -0.66 -8.83
N GLY A 164 13.43 -1.20 -8.93
CA GLY A 164 14.61 -0.57 -8.35
C GLY A 164 14.89 0.83 -8.90
N ARG A 165 14.60 1.08 -10.18
CA ARG A 165 14.73 2.42 -10.77
C ARG A 165 13.66 3.37 -10.26
N LEU A 166 12.42 2.92 -10.11
CA LEU A 166 11.34 3.73 -9.51
C LEU A 166 11.66 4.10 -8.06
N SER A 167 12.16 3.16 -7.26
CA SER A 167 12.62 3.43 -5.90
C SER A 167 13.75 4.46 -5.85
N GLN A 168 14.71 4.40 -6.79
CA GLN A 168 15.78 5.41 -6.89
C GLN A 168 15.23 6.79 -7.22
N ILE A 169 14.21 6.89 -8.07
CA ILE A 169 13.57 8.16 -8.44
C ILE A 169 12.87 8.77 -7.21
N ALA A 170 12.06 8.00 -6.49
CA ALA A 170 11.40 8.45 -5.27
C ALA A 170 12.42 8.90 -4.21
N ASN A 171 13.44 8.08 -3.95
CA ASN A 171 14.50 8.42 -2.99
C ASN A 171 15.30 9.68 -3.39
N ARG A 172 15.54 9.88 -4.68
CA ARG A 172 16.18 11.12 -5.16
C ARG A 172 15.28 12.32 -4.89
N TYR A 173 14.00 12.24 -5.23
CA TYR A 173 13.05 13.31 -4.96
C TYR A 173 13.02 13.68 -3.47
N LEU A 174 12.94 12.69 -2.58
CA LEU A 174 12.96 12.93 -1.13
C LEU A 174 14.23 13.66 -0.69
N ARG A 175 15.42 13.23 -1.14
CA ARG A 175 16.69 13.88 -0.81
C ARG A 175 16.73 15.33 -1.29
N ASP A 176 16.31 15.56 -2.53
CA ASP A 176 16.46 16.87 -3.18
C ASP A 176 15.47 17.92 -2.60
N HIS A 177 14.34 17.46 -2.01
CA HIS A 177 13.26 18.33 -1.51
C HIS A 177 13.05 18.27 0.01
N SER A 178 13.77 17.43 0.75
CA SER A 178 13.59 17.32 2.21
C SER A 178 14.00 18.56 2.98
N GLY A 179 14.99 19.29 2.53
CA GLY A 179 15.40 20.60 3.04
C GLY A 179 15.34 20.73 4.57
N ALA A 180 14.60 21.75 5.05
CA ALA A 180 14.43 22.03 6.46
C ALA A 180 13.57 20.99 7.24
N LEU A 181 12.86 20.10 6.54
CA LEU A 181 12.07 19.04 7.19
C LEU A 181 12.95 17.91 7.74
N CYS A 182 14.08 17.67 7.05
CA CYS A 182 15.04 16.64 7.36
C CYS A 182 16.46 17.22 7.18
N PRO A 183 16.94 18.06 8.09
CA PRO A 183 18.29 18.60 7.99
C PRO A 183 19.27 17.42 8.04
N VAL A 184 20.03 17.25 6.96
CA VAL A 184 21.15 16.30 6.88
C VAL A 184 22.39 17.07 7.25
N ALA A 185 23.15 16.63 8.26
CA ALA A 185 24.41 17.27 8.61
C ALA A 185 25.41 17.16 7.44
N PRO A 186 26.31 18.13 7.26
CA PRO A 186 27.33 18.05 6.24
C PRO A 186 28.14 16.74 6.34
N GLY A 187 28.12 15.93 5.29
CA GLY A 187 28.78 14.62 5.24
C GLY A 187 27.90 13.42 5.61
N GLU A 188 26.67 13.63 6.09
CA GLU A 188 25.70 12.55 6.29
C GLU A 188 24.83 12.30 5.05
N THR A 189 24.42 11.07 4.85
CA THR A 189 23.43 10.72 3.84
C THR A 189 22.03 10.72 4.47
N VAL A 190 20.96 10.82 3.66
CA VAL A 190 19.58 10.72 4.15
C VAL A 190 19.34 9.41 4.90
N ARG A 191 20.10 8.34 4.62
CA ARG A 191 20.08 7.08 5.38
C ARG A 191 20.53 7.22 6.83
N ASP A 192 21.41 8.18 7.11
CA ASP A 192 21.99 8.38 8.44
C ASP A 192 21.23 9.47 9.23
N SER A 193 20.35 10.20 8.55
CA SER A 193 19.52 11.24 9.16
C SER A 193 18.37 10.66 9.99
N THR A 194 17.91 11.43 10.98
CA THR A 194 16.76 11.08 11.83
C THR A 194 15.49 10.79 11.02
N CYS A 195 15.40 11.30 9.79
CA CYS A 195 14.27 11.07 8.87
C CYS A 195 14.34 9.74 8.12
N ALA A 196 15.48 9.08 8.08
CA ALA A 196 15.64 7.76 7.46
C ALA A 196 15.32 6.60 8.42
N ARG A 197 14.98 6.91 9.67
CA ARG A 197 14.68 5.92 10.71
C ARG A 197 13.18 5.70 10.93
N TYR A 198 12.31 6.38 10.17
CA TYR A 198 10.86 6.28 10.26
C TYR A 198 10.23 6.01 8.92
#